data_b6b2756768fda2f350479f184f8cb677
#
_entry.id   b6b2756768fda2f350479f184f8cb677
#
_cell.length_a   1.000
_cell.length_b   1.000
_cell.length_c   1.000
_cell.angle_alpha   90.00
_cell.angle_beta   90.00
_cell.angle_gamma   90.00
#
_symmetry.space_group_name_H-M   'P 1'
#
loop_
_entity.id
_entity.type
_entity.pdbx_description
1 polymer ?
#
loop_
_entity_poly.entity_id
_entity_poly.type
_entity_poly.pdbx_seq_one_letter_code
_entity_poly.pdbx_strand_id
1 'polypeptide(L)'
;MSDSEADHTSPILEELHRLYPDADCALKHRNAHELLFATIMSAQTTDVNVNRVTASLFEKYRTVKDFSDADLEIFQEEIRSTGFFRNKAKNVVAAANMIEEEHDGHVPDTMNDLVALPGVARKTANVVLGTWFGKATGFVVDTHVKRLAFRLGLTEQTDPVKVEKDLMEVIPQDEWIFSGHAIILHGRAVCDAKKPLCDACTLRPHCPQNGVGS
;
A
#
# COMPACT_ATOMS: atom_id res chain seq x y z
N MET A 1 -23.06 10.65 -9.59
CA MET A 1 -21.89 10.84 -10.47
C MET A 1 -22.34 11.63 -11.67
N SER A 2 -21.69 12.75 -12.00
CA SER A 2 -21.98 13.42 -13.27
C SER A 2 -21.27 12.65 -14.39
N ASP A 3 -21.92 12.52 -15.55
CA ASP A 3 -21.36 11.83 -16.74
C ASP A 3 -19.96 12.37 -17.14
N SER A 4 -19.62 13.60 -16.72
CA SER A 4 -18.33 14.25 -17.01
C SER A 4 -17.14 13.75 -16.15
N GLU A 5 -17.38 13.25 -14.94
CA GLU A 5 -16.31 12.76 -14.04
C GLU A 5 -15.90 11.33 -14.40
N ALA A 6 -16.87 10.49 -14.77
CA ALA A 6 -16.60 9.15 -15.30
C ALA A 6 -15.81 9.21 -16.63
N ASP A 7 -16.10 10.21 -17.46
CA ASP A 7 -15.42 10.42 -18.75
C ASP A 7 -13.93 10.81 -18.59
N HIS A 8 -13.57 11.54 -17.51
CA HIS A 8 -12.18 11.92 -17.25
C HIS A 8 -11.31 10.77 -16.71
N THR A 9 -11.87 9.87 -15.93
CA THR A 9 -11.14 8.78 -15.26
C THR A 9 -10.81 7.63 -16.20
N SER A 10 -11.72 7.27 -17.11
CA SER A 10 -11.54 6.13 -18.03
C SER A 10 -10.25 6.19 -18.86
N PRO A 11 -9.89 7.30 -19.53
CA PRO A 11 -8.65 7.38 -20.29
C PRO A 11 -7.39 7.26 -19.41
N ILE A 12 -7.46 7.71 -18.16
CA ILE A 12 -6.36 7.56 -17.19
C ILE A 12 -6.15 6.09 -16.84
N LEU A 13 -7.23 5.36 -16.56
CA LEU A 13 -7.17 3.93 -16.23
C LEU A 13 -6.68 3.09 -17.43
N GLU A 14 -7.19 3.33 -18.62
CA GLU A 14 -6.73 2.66 -19.85
C GLU A 14 -5.24 2.85 -20.07
N GLU A 15 -4.74 4.05 -19.88
CA GLU A 15 -3.31 4.34 -20.03
C GLU A 15 -2.46 3.71 -18.92
N LEU A 16 -2.96 3.65 -17.67
CA LEU A 16 -2.30 2.95 -16.58
C LEU A 16 -2.21 1.44 -16.86
N HIS A 17 -3.28 0.81 -17.38
CA HIS A 17 -3.24 -0.59 -17.81
C HIS A 17 -2.21 -0.83 -18.91
N ARG A 18 -2.12 0.07 -19.89
CA ARG A 18 -1.13 -0.01 -20.95
C ARG A 18 0.32 0.09 -20.47
N LEU A 19 0.56 0.99 -19.48
CA LEU A 19 1.91 1.25 -18.96
C LEU A 19 2.37 0.22 -17.93
N TYR A 20 1.45 -0.29 -17.13
CA TYR A 20 1.74 -1.12 -15.95
C TYR A 20 0.81 -2.34 -15.91
N PRO A 21 0.76 -3.18 -16.96
CA PRO A 21 -0.21 -4.29 -17.02
C PRO A 21 -0.10 -5.28 -15.85
N ASP A 22 1.11 -5.40 -15.28
CA ASP A 22 1.42 -6.28 -14.14
C ASP A 22 1.59 -5.49 -12.83
N ALA A 23 0.86 -4.36 -12.67
CA ALA A 23 0.96 -3.56 -11.46
C ALA A 23 0.48 -4.33 -10.23
N ASP A 24 1.36 -4.53 -9.27
CA ASP A 24 1.12 -5.28 -8.05
C ASP A 24 1.94 -4.73 -6.88
N CYS A 25 1.72 -5.28 -5.70
CA CYS A 25 2.43 -4.92 -4.48
C CYS A 25 3.94 -5.12 -4.60
N ALA A 26 4.70 -4.07 -4.31
CA ALA A 26 6.16 -4.13 -4.36
C ALA A 26 6.79 -4.93 -3.21
N LEU A 27 6.06 -5.20 -2.12
CA LEU A 27 6.52 -6.02 -1.00
C LEU A 27 6.44 -7.50 -1.38
N LYS A 28 7.58 -8.19 -1.34
CA LYS A 28 7.65 -9.63 -1.63
C LYS A 28 7.02 -10.44 -0.48
N HIS A 29 6.13 -11.35 -0.82
CA HIS A 29 5.41 -12.20 0.13
C HIS A 29 4.95 -13.49 -0.54
N ARG A 30 4.77 -14.55 0.23
CA ARG A 30 4.28 -15.86 -0.20
C ARG A 30 2.91 -16.20 0.40
N ASN A 31 2.49 -15.44 1.41
CA ASN A 31 1.26 -15.65 2.16
C ASN A 31 0.80 -14.37 2.87
N ALA A 32 -0.38 -14.40 3.50
CA ALA A 32 -1.02 -13.26 4.15
C ALA A 32 -0.18 -12.67 5.29
N HIS A 33 0.43 -13.50 6.15
CA HIS A 33 1.20 -12.98 7.28
C HIS A 33 2.51 -12.35 6.85
N GLU A 34 3.18 -12.87 5.83
CA GLU A 34 4.36 -12.21 5.26
C GLU A 34 4.02 -10.83 4.71
N LEU A 35 2.91 -10.70 3.96
CA LEU A 35 2.45 -9.40 3.48
C LEU A 35 2.12 -8.44 4.62
N LEU A 36 1.35 -8.91 5.62
CA LEU A 36 0.96 -8.10 6.78
C LEU A 36 2.20 -7.59 7.53
N PHE A 37 3.13 -8.47 7.88
CA PHE A 37 4.29 -8.10 8.66
C PHE A 37 5.28 -7.26 7.84
N ALA A 38 5.46 -7.54 6.55
CA ALA A 38 6.22 -6.67 5.65
C ALA A 38 5.59 -5.26 5.58
N THR A 39 4.26 -5.16 5.51
CA THR A 39 3.56 -3.87 5.47
C THR A 39 3.71 -3.10 6.77
N ILE A 40 3.64 -3.74 7.95
CA ILE A 40 3.94 -3.10 9.24
C ILE A 40 5.39 -2.59 9.25
N MET A 41 6.33 -3.39 8.76
CA MET A 41 7.74 -3.00 8.68
C MET A 41 8.03 -1.92 7.66
N SER A 42 7.18 -1.71 6.65
CA SER A 42 7.38 -0.72 5.58
C SER A 42 7.10 0.73 6.00
N ALA A 43 6.51 0.97 7.17
CA ALA A 43 6.25 2.32 7.67
C ALA A 43 7.54 3.16 7.70
N GLN A 44 7.57 4.29 6.96
CA GLN A 44 8.71 5.21 6.86
C GLN A 44 10.04 4.57 6.43
N THR A 45 9.98 3.55 5.59
CA THR A 45 11.15 2.96 4.92
C THR A 45 10.79 2.55 3.49
N THR A 46 11.78 2.21 2.67
CA THR A 46 11.55 1.80 1.28
C THR A 46 11.21 0.32 1.18
N ASP A 47 10.37 -0.06 0.19
CA ASP A 47 10.04 -1.46 -0.09
C ASP A 47 11.30 -2.28 -0.40
N VAL A 48 12.29 -1.69 -1.09
CA VAL A 48 13.59 -2.32 -1.37
C VAL A 48 14.29 -2.73 -0.08
N ASN A 49 14.31 -1.84 0.93
CA ASN A 49 14.93 -2.16 2.20
C ASN A 49 14.13 -3.21 2.99
N VAL A 50 12.79 -3.13 2.97
CA VAL A 50 11.95 -4.16 3.60
C VAL A 50 12.20 -5.51 2.94
N ASN A 51 12.15 -5.60 1.62
CA ASN A 51 12.37 -6.84 0.87
C ASN A 51 13.76 -7.45 1.15
N ARG A 52 14.79 -6.61 1.33
CA ARG A 52 16.12 -7.07 1.71
C ARG A 52 16.15 -7.72 3.10
N VAL A 53 15.43 -7.14 4.06
CA VAL A 53 15.34 -7.66 5.42
C VAL A 53 14.47 -8.92 5.46
N THR A 54 13.30 -8.89 4.82
CA THR A 54 12.34 -9.99 4.87
C THR A 54 12.82 -11.23 4.13
N ALA A 55 13.75 -11.10 3.17
CA ALA A 55 14.31 -12.25 2.45
C ALA A 55 14.92 -13.32 3.38
N SER A 56 15.67 -12.92 4.41
CA SER A 56 16.19 -13.84 5.41
C SER A 56 15.23 -14.07 6.57
N LEU A 57 14.44 -13.06 6.90
CA LEU A 57 13.51 -13.11 8.03
C LEU A 57 12.43 -14.17 7.81
N PHE A 58 11.84 -14.24 6.61
CA PHE A 58 10.78 -15.20 6.27
C PHE A 58 11.29 -16.64 6.04
N GLU A 59 12.59 -16.84 5.90
CA GLU A 59 13.19 -18.17 5.96
C GLU A 59 13.34 -18.68 7.40
N LYS A 60 13.51 -17.78 8.36
CA LYS A 60 13.62 -18.09 9.79
C LYS A 60 12.24 -18.19 10.45
N TYR A 61 11.36 -17.23 10.21
CA TYR A 61 10.02 -17.15 10.77
C TYR A 61 9.00 -17.49 9.66
N ARG A 62 8.58 -18.74 9.59
CA ARG A 62 7.77 -19.27 8.47
C ARG A 62 6.26 -19.26 8.73
N THR A 63 5.88 -19.20 9.99
CA THR A 63 4.50 -19.24 10.46
C THR A 63 4.20 -18.06 11.37
N VAL A 64 2.94 -17.74 11.58
CA VAL A 64 2.52 -16.72 12.56
C VAL A 64 3.06 -17.09 13.95
N LYS A 65 3.03 -18.37 14.29
CA LYS A 65 3.56 -18.90 15.56
C LYS A 65 5.03 -18.58 15.76
N ASP A 66 5.86 -18.69 14.71
CA ASP A 66 7.30 -18.36 14.82
C ASP A 66 7.51 -16.88 15.17
N PHE A 67 6.67 -15.97 14.62
CA PHE A 67 6.70 -14.54 14.98
C PHE A 67 6.16 -14.28 16.39
N SER A 68 5.13 -15.02 16.81
CA SER A 68 4.56 -14.94 18.16
C SER A 68 5.57 -15.37 19.23
N ASP A 69 6.32 -16.45 18.96
CA ASP A 69 7.34 -16.99 19.87
C ASP A 69 8.71 -16.28 19.75
N ALA A 70 8.82 -15.28 18.88
CA ALA A 70 10.10 -14.61 18.64
C ALA A 70 10.63 -13.89 19.88
N ASP A 71 11.93 -14.08 20.19
CA ASP A 71 12.62 -13.24 21.16
C ASP A 71 12.64 -11.80 20.65
N LEU A 72 12.02 -10.88 21.40
CA LEU A 72 11.83 -9.51 21.00
C LEU A 72 13.15 -8.77 20.77
N GLU A 73 14.19 -9.02 21.55
CA GLU A 73 15.48 -8.34 21.43
C GLU A 73 16.21 -8.80 20.17
N ILE A 74 16.21 -10.09 19.91
CA ILE A 74 16.77 -10.68 18.69
C ILE A 74 16.01 -10.16 17.47
N PHE A 75 14.68 -10.20 17.48
CA PHE A 75 13.85 -9.73 16.37
C PHE A 75 14.07 -8.24 16.08
N GLN A 76 14.23 -7.40 17.11
CA GLN A 76 14.57 -5.99 16.95
C GLN A 76 15.88 -5.78 16.17
N GLU A 77 16.92 -6.53 16.49
CA GLU A 77 18.22 -6.41 15.80
C GLU A 77 18.11 -6.88 14.34
N GLU A 78 17.35 -7.95 14.07
CA GLU A 78 17.15 -8.47 12.71
C GLU A 78 16.45 -7.45 11.79
N ILE A 79 15.50 -6.69 12.31
CA ILE A 79 14.77 -5.67 11.53
C ILE A 79 15.32 -4.25 11.70
N ARG A 80 16.46 -4.08 12.39
CA ARG A 80 17.01 -2.79 12.77
C ARG A 80 17.13 -1.79 11.61
N SER A 81 17.55 -2.26 10.46
CA SER A 81 17.73 -1.43 9.28
C SER A 81 16.45 -0.83 8.70
N THR A 82 15.26 -1.32 9.12
CA THR A 82 13.98 -0.76 8.68
C THR A 82 13.62 0.59 9.32
N GLY A 83 14.39 1.04 10.33
CA GLY A 83 14.10 2.24 11.13
C GLY A 83 12.86 2.06 12.04
N PHE A 84 12.80 2.82 13.12
CA PHE A 84 11.75 2.67 14.14
C PHE A 84 11.53 1.21 14.60
N PHE A 85 12.58 0.42 14.50
CA PHE A 85 12.56 -1.03 14.61
C PHE A 85 12.00 -1.56 15.94
N ARG A 86 12.20 -0.84 17.06
CA ARG A 86 11.66 -1.24 18.36
C ARG A 86 10.14 -1.28 18.37
N ASN A 87 9.49 -0.25 17.82
CA ASN A 87 8.04 -0.18 17.73
C ASN A 87 7.50 -1.17 16.69
N LYS A 88 8.19 -1.31 15.55
CA LYS A 88 7.83 -2.29 14.51
C LYS A 88 7.91 -3.71 15.04
N ALA A 89 8.99 -4.07 15.74
CA ALA A 89 9.13 -5.39 16.35
C ALA A 89 8.03 -5.68 17.37
N LYS A 90 7.76 -4.73 18.28
CA LYS A 90 6.66 -4.87 19.24
C LYS A 90 5.32 -5.09 18.54
N ASN A 91 5.04 -4.32 17.49
CA ASN A 91 3.78 -4.43 16.76
C ASN A 91 3.67 -5.77 16.03
N VAL A 92 4.74 -6.23 15.35
CA VAL A 92 4.72 -7.52 14.64
C VAL A 92 4.50 -8.68 15.61
N VAL A 93 5.27 -8.75 16.71
CA VAL A 93 5.14 -9.82 17.70
C VAL A 93 3.76 -9.78 18.38
N ALA A 94 3.27 -8.59 18.75
CA ALA A 94 1.96 -8.45 19.37
C ALA A 94 0.81 -8.79 18.40
N ALA A 95 0.92 -8.40 17.12
CA ALA A 95 -0.04 -8.78 16.10
C ALA A 95 -0.03 -10.31 15.87
N ALA A 96 1.15 -10.93 15.85
CA ALA A 96 1.27 -12.38 15.74
C ALA A 96 0.63 -13.12 16.92
N ASN A 97 0.85 -12.65 18.16
CA ASN A 97 0.20 -13.18 19.35
C ASN A 97 -1.34 -13.10 19.23
N MET A 98 -1.87 -11.94 18.86
CA MET A 98 -3.31 -11.76 18.72
C MET A 98 -3.89 -12.63 17.60
N ILE A 99 -3.18 -12.83 16.49
CA ILE A 99 -3.61 -13.73 15.41
C ILE A 99 -3.65 -15.19 15.90
N GLU A 100 -2.66 -15.64 16.69
CA GLU A 100 -2.67 -16.97 17.29
C GLU A 100 -3.82 -17.14 18.28
N GLU A 101 -4.05 -16.15 19.16
CA GLU A 101 -5.02 -16.25 20.25
C GLU A 101 -6.47 -16.07 19.79
N GLU A 102 -6.74 -15.20 18.82
CA GLU A 102 -8.10 -14.79 18.43
C GLU A 102 -8.51 -15.26 17.03
N HIS A 103 -7.54 -15.70 16.20
CA HIS A 103 -7.78 -16.07 14.80
C HIS A 103 -7.15 -17.42 14.40
N ASP A 104 -6.87 -18.33 15.36
CA ASP A 104 -6.34 -19.67 15.10
C ASP A 104 -5.09 -19.67 14.17
N GLY A 105 -4.21 -18.68 14.30
CA GLY A 105 -3.00 -18.55 13.49
C GLY A 105 -3.24 -18.05 12.04
N HIS A 106 -4.45 -17.65 11.70
CA HIS A 106 -4.80 -17.16 10.37
C HIS A 106 -4.99 -15.63 10.36
N VAL A 107 -4.34 -14.94 9.43
CA VAL A 107 -4.54 -13.51 9.26
C VAL A 107 -6.02 -13.23 8.94
N PRO A 108 -6.71 -12.39 9.72
CA PRO A 108 -8.12 -12.10 9.48
C PRO A 108 -8.32 -11.38 8.13
N ASP A 109 -9.49 -11.58 7.53
CA ASP A 109 -9.84 -11.12 6.20
C ASP A 109 -10.96 -10.07 6.19
N THR A 110 -11.17 -9.41 7.35
CA THR A 110 -12.10 -8.27 7.50
C THR A 110 -11.36 -7.00 7.93
N MET A 111 -11.91 -5.84 7.54
CA MET A 111 -11.34 -4.54 7.93
C MET A 111 -11.30 -4.37 9.45
N ASN A 112 -12.38 -4.76 10.15
CA ASN A 112 -12.50 -4.57 11.59
C ASN A 112 -11.47 -5.37 12.36
N ASP A 113 -11.29 -6.65 12.01
CA ASP A 113 -10.35 -7.53 12.69
C ASP A 113 -8.89 -7.13 12.38
N LEU A 114 -8.61 -6.73 11.12
CA LEU A 114 -7.27 -6.26 10.76
C LEU A 114 -6.86 -4.98 11.49
N VAL A 115 -7.74 -3.98 11.62
CA VAL A 115 -7.40 -2.74 12.32
C VAL A 115 -7.35 -2.89 13.84
N ALA A 116 -7.88 -3.99 14.39
CA ALA A 116 -7.71 -4.35 15.80
C ALA A 116 -6.27 -4.83 16.10
N LEU A 117 -5.56 -5.35 15.08
CA LEU A 117 -4.20 -5.84 15.26
C LEU A 117 -3.21 -4.70 15.55
N PRO A 118 -2.27 -4.89 16.50
CA PRO A 118 -1.24 -3.91 16.80
C PRO A 118 -0.42 -3.48 15.57
N GLY A 119 -0.31 -2.17 15.35
CA GLY A 119 0.44 -1.61 14.23
C GLY A 119 -0.27 -1.63 12.87
N VAL A 120 -1.52 -2.06 12.83
CA VAL A 120 -2.34 -2.12 11.62
C VAL A 120 -3.33 -0.95 11.58
N ALA A 121 -3.04 0.03 10.75
CA ALA A 121 -3.97 1.10 10.43
C ALA A 121 -4.82 0.73 9.19
N ARG A 122 -5.89 1.49 8.91
CA ARG A 122 -6.77 1.30 7.75
C ARG A 122 -6.00 1.10 6.43
N LYS A 123 -4.94 1.89 6.19
CA LYS A 123 -4.10 1.73 4.99
C LYS A 123 -3.45 0.34 4.92
N THR A 124 -2.88 -0.14 6.03
CA THR A 124 -2.26 -1.48 6.11
C THR A 124 -3.30 -2.57 5.87
N ALA A 125 -4.49 -2.43 6.48
CA ALA A 125 -5.60 -3.36 6.25
C ALA A 125 -6.04 -3.38 4.79
N ASN A 126 -6.20 -2.23 4.13
CA ASN A 126 -6.53 -2.16 2.70
C ASN A 126 -5.47 -2.83 1.82
N VAL A 127 -4.17 -2.70 2.14
CA VAL A 127 -3.10 -3.40 1.41
C VAL A 127 -3.28 -4.91 1.52
N VAL A 128 -3.49 -5.44 2.73
CA VAL A 128 -3.63 -6.89 2.96
C VAL A 128 -4.92 -7.42 2.33
N LEU A 129 -6.05 -6.72 2.52
CA LEU A 129 -7.33 -7.11 1.96
C LEU A 129 -7.31 -7.10 0.43
N GLY A 130 -6.77 -6.05 -0.18
CA GLY A 130 -6.67 -5.94 -1.63
C GLY A 130 -5.68 -6.93 -2.22
N THR A 131 -4.43 -6.86 -1.78
CA THR A 131 -3.33 -7.62 -2.40
C THR A 131 -3.45 -9.12 -2.17
N TRP A 132 -3.76 -9.57 -0.94
CA TRP A 132 -3.81 -11.00 -0.64
C TRP A 132 -5.20 -11.61 -0.80
N PHE A 133 -6.22 -10.93 -0.27
CA PHE A 133 -7.58 -11.49 -0.27
C PHE A 133 -8.41 -11.09 -1.50
N GLY A 134 -7.91 -10.21 -2.37
CA GLY A 134 -8.65 -9.70 -3.53
C GLY A 134 -9.90 -8.89 -3.16
N LYS A 135 -9.95 -8.35 -1.93
CA LYS A 135 -11.11 -7.61 -1.42
C LYS A 135 -10.89 -6.11 -1.55
N ALA A 136 -11.52 -5.48 -2.52
CA ALA A 136 -11.51 -4.04 -2.72
C ALA A 136 -12.43 -3.32 -1.69
N THR A 137 -11.96 -3.18 -0.44
CA THR A 137 -12.71 -2.57 0.67
C THR A 137 -12.40 -1.09 0.86
N GLY A 138 -11.40 -0.57 0.19
CA GLY A 138 -10.97 0.82 0.18
C GLY A 138 -9.81 1.04 -0.78
N PHE A 139 -9.51 2.32 -1.07
CA PHE A 139 -8.39 2.68 -1.93
C PHE A 139 -7.13 2.92 -1.11
N VAL A 140 -6.00 2.33 -1.50
CA VAL A 140 -4.73 2.50 -0.79
C VAL A 140 -4.12 3.86 -1.13
N VAL A 141 -4.18 4.81 -0.20
CA VAL A 141 -3.62 6.16 -0.38
C VAL A 141 -2.29 6.30 0.35
N ASP A 142 -1.20 6.30 -0.42
CA ASP A 142 0.13 6.67 0.05
C ASP A 142 0.53 8.08 -0.44
N THR A 143 1.79 8.46 -0.22
CA THR A 143 2.30 9.76 -0.67
C THR A 143 2.34 9.90 -2.20
N HIS A 144 2.51 8.80 -2.94
CA HIS A 144 2.46 8.78 -4.41
C HIS A 144 1.03 8.94 -4.90
N VAL A 145 0.11 8.11 -4.39
CA VAL A 145 -1.31 8.18 -4.75
C VAL A 145 -1.88 9.55 -4.44
N LYS A 146 -1.65 10.09 -3.24
CA LYS A 146 -2.11 11.43 -2.88
C LYS A 146 -1.61 12.51 -3.85
N ARG A 147 -0.32 12.47 -4.19
CA ARG A 147 0.26 13.44 -5.13
C ARG A 147 -0.31 13.32 -6.53
N LEU A 148 -0.39 12.10 -7.05
CA LEU A 148 -0.88 11.89 -8.41
C LEU A 148 -2.37 12.12 -8.53
N ALA A 149 -3.17 11.71 -7.56
CA ALA A 149 -4.61 11.99 -7.53
C ALA A 149 -4.89 13.49 -7.65
N PHE A 150 -4.14 14.33 -6.91
CA PHE A 150 -4.24 15.78 -7.03
C PHE A 150 -3.76 16.29 -8.40
N ARG A 151 -2.60 15.82 -8.89
CA ARG A 151 -2.05 16.25 -10.17
C ARG A 151 -2.91 15.87 -11.36
N LEU A 152 -3.55 14.71 -11.30
CA LEU A 152 -4.46 14.19 -12.31
C LEU A 152 -5.88 14.80 -12.23
N GLY A 153 -6.16 15.62 -11.20
CA GLY A 153 -7.48 16.22 -11.03
C GLY A 153 -8.55 15.26 -10.51
N LEU A 154 -8.15 14.13 -9.91
CA LEU A 154 -9.05 13.15 -9.33
C LEU A 154 -9.53 13.53 -7.91
N THR A 155 -8.89 14.49 -7.28
CA THR A 155 -9.23 15.05 -5.96
C THR A 155 -8.62 16.44 -5.77
N GLU A 156 -9.27 17.26 -4.97
CA GLU A 156 -8.72 18.51 -4.45
C GLU A 156 -8.27 18.39 -2.99
N GLN A 157 -8.46 17.22 -2.39
CA GLN A 157 -8.19 16.97 -0.98
C GLN A 157 -6.70 16.72 -0.71
N THR A 158 -6.28 17.04 0.52
CA THR A 158 -4.91 16.79 1.01
C THR A 158 -4.86 15.78 2.16
N ASP A 159 -5.99 15.53 2.82
CA ASP A 159 -6.14 14.51 3.84
C ASP A 159 -6.30 13.12 3.20
N PRO A 160 -5.48 12.11 3.60
CA PRO A 160 -5.51 10.79 2.97
C PRO A 160 -6.88 10.08 3.01
N VAL A 161 -7.65 10.27 4.09
CA VAL A 161 -8.97 9.64 4.22
C VAL A 161 -9.98 10.28 3.27
N LYS A 162 -9.89 11.59 3.08
CA LYS A 162 -10.74 12.30 2.11
C LYS A 162 -10.34 11.96 0.67
N VAL A 163 -9.03 11.87 0.40
CA VAL A 163 -8.53 11.40 -0.91
C VAL A 163 -9.02 9.99 -1.21
N GLU A 164 -8.93 9.05 -0.24
CA GLU A 164 -9.48 7.70 -0.38
C GLU A 164 -10.95 7.75 -0.81
N LYS A 165 -11.76 8.57 -0.13
CA LYS A 165 -13.19 8.71 -0.42
C LYS A 165 -13.43 9.24 -1.83
N ASP A 166 -12.75 10.33 -2.22
CA ASP A 166 -12.89 10.90 -3.56
C ASP A 166 -12.52 9.89 -4.65
N LEU A 167 -11.40 9.15 -4.47
CA LEU A 167 -10.98 8.12 -5.42
C LEU A 167 -11.98 6.97 -5.53
N MET A 168 -12.58 6.56 -4.41
CA MET A 168 -13.62 5.53 -4.40
C MET A 168 -14.92 5.98 -5.09
N GLU A 169 -15.17 7.28 -5.19
CA GLU A 169 -16.32 7.85 -5.90
C GLU A 169 -16.09 7.91 -7.43
N VAL A 170 -14.85 8.17 -7.87
CA VAL A 170 -14.55 8.40 -9.31
C VAL A 170 -13.95 7.19 -10.02
N ILE A 171 -13.34 6.24 -9.30
CA ILE A 171 -12.74 5.02 -9.86
C ILE A 171 -13.67 3.84 -9.61
N PRO A 172 -13.98 2.98 -10.62
CA PRO A 172 -14.74 1.76 -10.42
C PRO A 172 -14.10 0.84 -9.36
N GLN A 173 -14.92 0.15 -8.56
CA GLN A 173 -14.44 -0.64 -7.42
C GLN A 173 -13.50 -1.78 -7.83
N ASP A 174 -13.76 -2.41 -8.95
CA ASP A 174 -12.93 -3.48 -9.53
C ASP A 174 -11.54 -2.97 -9.96
N GLU A 175 -11.37 -1.67 -10.16
CA GLU A 175 -10.11 -1.03 -10.51
C GLU A 175 -9.29 -0.53 -9.30
N TRP A 176 -9.85 -0.52 -8.08
CA TRP A 176 -9.17 0.10 -6.92
C TRP A 176 -7.82 -0.53 -6.58
N ILE A 177 -7.71 -1.85 -6.65
CA ILE A 177 -6.47 -2.57 -6.30
C ILE A 177 -5.41 -2.29 -7.37
N PHE A 178 -5.75 -2.54 -8.63
CA PHE A 178 -4.85 -2.33 -9.75
C PHE A 178 -4.38 -0.87 -9.86
N SER A 179 -5.33 0.08 -9.92
CA SER A 179 -5.01 1.50 -10.12
C SER A 179 -4.21 2.08 -8.96
N GLY A 180 -4.44 1.63 -7.73
CA GLY A 180 -3.62 1.98 -6.57
C GLY A 180 -2.14 1.64 -6.79
N HIS A 181 -1.84 0.42 -7.22
CA HIS A 181 -0.46 -0.01 -7.52
C HIS A 181 0.12 0.69 -8.75
N ALA A 182 -0.66 0.81 -9.83
CA ALA A 182 -0.22 1.47 -11.07
C ALA A 182 0.13 2.94 -10.85
N ILE A 183 -0.69 3.68 -10.08
CA ILE A 183 -0.42 5.07 -9.69
C ILE A 183 0.87 5.19 -8.87
N ILE A 184 1.14 4.27 -7.93
CA ILE A 184 2.39 4.26 -7.17
C ILE A 184 3.58 4.06 -8.11
N LEU A 185 3.51 3.10 -9.03
CA LEU A 185 4.57 2.84 -10.01
C LEU A 185 4.82 4.06 -10.90
N HIS A 186 3.76 4.68 -11.42
CA HIS A 186 3.86 5.90 -12.23
C HIS A 186 4.46 7.06 -11.44
N GLY A 187 4.10 7.18 -10.17
CA GLY A 187 4.65 8.17 -9.26
C GLY A 187 6.14 8.01 -8.96
N ARG A 188 6.65 6.79 -9.05
CA ARG A 188 8.08 6.49 -8.90
C ARG A 188 8.86 6.68 -10.19
N ALA A 189 8.29 6.26 -11.32
CA ALA A 189 8.99 6.23 -12.60
C ALA A 189 8.94 7.55 -13.37
N VAL A 190 7.81 8.25 -13.34
CA VAL A 190 7.53 9.40 -14.22
C VAL A 190 7.13 10.65 -13.44
N CYS A 191 6.10 10.53 -12.60
CA CYS A 191 5.53 11.68 -11.91
C CYS A 191 6.22 11.93 -10.56
N ASP A 192 7.55 12.17 -10.58
CA ASP A 192 8.34 12.46 -9.36
C ASP A 192 7.82 13.70 -8.60
N ALA A 193 8.09 13.74 -7.29
CA ALA A 193 7.59 14.82 -6.44
C ALA A 193 8.20 16.19 -6.78
N LYS A 194 9.50 16.23 -7.10
CA LYS A 194 10.25 17.47 -7.33
C LYS A 194 10.42 17.80 -8.80
N LYS A 195 10.62 16.77 -9.65
CA LYS A 195 10.92 16.92 -11.07
C LYS A 195 10.11 15.91 -11.90
N PRO A 196 8.79 16.09 -12.03
CA PRO A 196 7.99 15.21 -12.86
C PRO A 196 8.39 15.32 -14.32
N LEU A 197 8.43 14.19 -15.03
CA LEU A 197 8.80 14.10 -16.45
C LEU A 197 7.56 14.35 -17.33
N CYS A 198 6.91 15.52 -17.20
CA CYS A 198 5.64 15.82 -17.86
C CYS A 198 5.70 15.74 -19.38
N ASP A 199 6.84 16.14 -19.99
CA ASP A 199 7.00 16.11 -21.45
C ASP A 199 7.07 14.70 -22.03
N ALA A 200 7.51 13.73 -21.22
CA ALA A 200 7.57 12.31 -21.57
C ALA A 200 6.37 11.49 -21.01
N CYS A 201 5.46 12.15 -20.29
CA CYS A 201 4.35 11.48 -19.62
C CYS A 201 3.18 11.27 -20.60
N THR A 202 2.80 10.04 -20.83
CA THR A 202 1.69 9.70 -21.72
C THR A 202 0.31 9.98 -21.11
N LEU A 203 0.21 10.15 -19.78
CA LEU A 203 -0.99 10.67 -19.12
C LEU A 203 -1.20 12.18 -19.30
N ARG A 204 -0.23 12.91 -19.86
CA ARG A 204 -0.29 14.36 -20.01
C ARG A 204 -1.56 14.90 -20.69
N PRO A 205 -2.10 14.27 -21.75
CA PRO A 205 -3.34 14.75 -22.40
C PRO A 205 -4.56 14.78 -21.46
N HIS A 206 -4.53 13.94 -20.39
CA HIS A 206 -5.62 13.79 -19.42
C HIS A 206 -5.26 14.38 -18.05
N CYS A 207 -4.14 15.13 -17.94
CA CYS A 207 -3.61 15.63 -16.69
C CYS A 207 -3.63 17.16 -16.63
N PRO A 208 -4.42 17.77 -15.75
CA PRO A 208 -4.40 19.23 -15.54
C PRO A 208 -3.10 19.75 -14.91
N GLN A 209 -2.21 18.86 -14.47
CA GLN A 209 -0.89 19.17 -13.88
C GLN A 209 -0.99 20.06 -12.62
N ASN A 210 -2.01 19.84 -11.78
CA ASN A 210 -2.21 20.62 -10.57
C ASN A 210 -0.95 20.60 -9.67
N GLY A 211 -0.45 21.80 -9.28
CA GLY A 211 0.74 21.93 -8.44
C GLY A 211 2.06 21.52 -9.11
N VAL A 212 2.11 21.43 -10.44
CA VAL A 212 3.34 21.22 -11.21
C VAL A 212 3.82 22.58 -11.76
N GLY A 213 5.06 22.96 -11.45
CA GLY A 213 5.68 24.17 -12.01
C GLY A 213 5.26 25.49 -11.37
N SER A 214 4.69 25.45 -10.16
CA SER A 214 4.46 26.64 -9.34
C SER A 214 5.65 26.99 -8.45
#